data_e27235061a954ace36e1592d8478d0b3
#
_entry.id   e27235061a954ace36e1592d8478d0b3
#
_cell.length_a   1.000
_cell.length_b   1.000
_cell.length_c   1.000
_cell.angle_alpha   90.00
_cell.angle_beta   90.00
_cell.angle_gamma   90.00
#
_symmetry.space_group_name_H-M   'P 1'
#
loop_
_entity.id
_entity.type
_entity.pdbx_description
1 polymer ?
#
loop_
_entity_poly.entity_id
_entity_poly.type
_entity_poly.pdbx_seq_one_letter_code
_entity_poly.pdbx_strand_id
1 'polypeptide(L)'
;MTEFQLPKLDFAPDALAPAMSAETIEYHYGKHHASYVANLNALLKGSAFEGKSLEEIICGAEGGLFNNAAQHFNHSFFWKCLTPNGGGRPEGALLAAIEKTWGSFDAFVAAFSKSAAGNFGS
;
A
#
# COMPACT_ATOMS: atom_id res chain seq x y z
N MET A 1 2.86 -15.96 20.04
CA MET A 1 2.83 -15.77 18.58
C MET A 1 2.78 -14.29 18.29
N THR A 2 3.60 -13.81 17.38
CA THR A 2 3.62 -12.38 17.03
C THR A 2 2.51 -12.15 16.01
N GLU A 3 1.42 -11.50 16.42
CA GLU A 3 0.37 -11.06 15.49
C GLU A 3 0.86 -9.89 14.64
N PHE A 4 0.43 -9.83 13.38
CA PHE A 4 0.63 -8.66 12.55
C PHE A 4 -0.13 -7.47 13.14
N GLN A 5 0.49 -6.30 13.07
CA GLN A 5 -0.05 -5.07 13.64
C GLN A 5 -0.31 -4.04 12.54
N LEU A 6 -1.34 -3.24 12.72
CA LEU A 6 -1.56 -2.07 11.87
C LEU A 6 -0.37 -1.10 12.08
N PRO A 7 0.41 -0.76 11.02
CA PRO A 7 1.55 0.11 11.17
C PRO A 7 1.12 1.52 11.56
N LYS A 8 1.90 2.18 12.41
CA LYS A 8 1.62 3.58 12.76
C LYS A 8 1.83 4.47 11.54
N LEU A 9 0.93 5.44 11.34
CA LEU A 9 1.12 6.50 10.35
C LEU A 9 2.26 7.44 10.76
N ASP A 10 3.03 7.90 9.78
CA ASP A 10 4.13 8.86 9.99
C ASP A 10 3.64 10.33 9.99
N PHE A 11 2.33 10.55 9.86
CA PHE A 11 1.69 11.86 9.82
C PHE A 11 0.37 11.85 10.61
N ALA A 12 -0.08 13.04 11.03
CA ALA A 12 -1.38 13.20 11.68
C ALA A 12 -2.53 12.94 10.68
N PRO A 13 -3.69 12.43 11.12
CA PRO A 13 -4.81 12.08 10.23
C PRO A 13 -5.30 13.24 9.34
N ASP A 14 -5.16 14.47 9.79
CA ASP A 14 -5.57 15.69 9.07
C ASP A 14 -4.43 16.36 8.28
N ALA A 15 -3.21 15.83 8.35
CA ALA A 15 -2.02 16.46 7.79
C ALA A 15 -2.00 16.51 6.25
N LEU A 16 -2.79 15.69 5.59
CA LEU A 16 -2.88 15.62 4.13
C LEU A 16 -4.03 16.47 3.56
N ALA A 17 -4.81 17.13 4.41
CA ALA A 17 -5.87 18.04 3.95
C ALA A 17 -5.28 19.26 3.18
N PRO A 18 -5.96 19.77 2.15
CA PRO A 18 -7.29 19.37 1.65
C PRO A 18 -7.27 18.22 0.63
N ALA A 19 -6.11 17.72 0.23
CA ALA A 19 -6.00 16.67 -0.79
C ALA A 19 -6.63 15.35 -0.34
N MET A 20 -6.46 15.00 0.94
CA MET A 20 -7.06 13.85 1.56
C MET A 20 -7.55 14.23 2.96
N SER A 21 -8.83 14.02 3.24
CA SER A 21 -9.43 14.39 4.51
C SER A 21 -9.07 13.44 5.65
N ALA A 22 -9.17 13.93 6.90
CA ALA A 22 -9.03 13.07 8.08
C ALA A 22 -10.07 11.93 8.08
N GLU A 23 -11.29 12.18 7.61
CA GLU A 23 -12.33 11.15 7.48
C GLU A 23 -11.91 10.05 6.49
N THR A 24 -11.30 10.40 5.36
CA THR A 24 -10.76 9.44 4.40
C THR A 24 -9.70 8.55 5.07
N ILE A 25 -8.79 9.15 5.86
CA ILE A 25 -7.78 8.39 6.61
C ILE A 25 -8.42 7.48 7.65
N GLU A 26 -9.43 7.95 8.38
CA GLU A 26 -10.16 7.13 9.36
C GLU A 26 -10.75 5.87 8.70
N TYR A 27 -11.37 6.01 7.55
CA TYR A 27 -11.95 4.86 6.82
C TYR A 27 -10.88 3.99 6.17
N HIS A 28 -9.95 4.57 5.42
CA HIS A 28 -8.99 3.80 4.63
C HIS A 28 -7.92 3.13 5.50
N TYR A 29 -7.42 3.81 6.51
CA TYR A 29 -6.44 3.27 7.47
C TYR A 29 -7.13 2.55 8.64
N GLY A 30 -8.01 3.26 9.35
CA GLY A 30 -8.55 2.80 10.63
C GLY A 30 -9.60 1.69 10.50
N LYS A 31 -10.24 1.53 9.33
CA LYS A 31 -11.22 0.48 9.07
C LYS A 31 -10.78 -0.47 7.96
N HIS A 32 -10.49 0.03 6.78
CA HIS A 32 -10.18 -0.81 5.63
C HIS A 32 -8.86 -1.57 5.80
N HIS A 33 -7.74 -0.88 6.02
CA HIS A 33 -6.46 -1.53 6.29
C HIS A 33 -6.50 -2.38 7.57
N ALA A 34 -7.10 -1.84 8.64
CA ALA A 34 -7.24 -2.58 9.90
C ALA A 34 -7.99 -3.90 9.73
N SER A 35 -9.00 -3.97 8.85
CA SER A 35 -9.73 -5.21 8.57
C SER A 35 -8.86 -6.26 7.88
N TYR A 36 -7.98 -5.87 6.97
CA TYR A 36 -7.01 -6.80 6.36
C TYR A 36 -6.08 -7.40 7.41
N VAL A 37 -5.59 -6.58 8.35
CA VAL A 37 -4.73 -7.06 9.44
C VAL A 37 -5.48 -8.04 10.35
N ALA A 38 -6.71 -7.71 10.76
CA ALA A 38 -7.53 -8.57 11.60
C ALA A 38 -7.85 -9.91 10.91
N ASN A 39 -8.25 -9.88 9.64
CA ASN A 39 -8.54 -11.07 8.86
C ASN A 39 -7.30 -11.93 8.63
N LEU A 40 -6.15 -11.31 8.32
CA LEU A 40 -4.87 -12.00 8.20
C LEU A 40 -4.56 -12.78 9.47
N ASN A 41 -4.59 -12.13 10.63
CA ASN A 41 -4.30 -12.77 11.91
C ASN A 41 -5.29 -13.91 12.23
N ALA A 42 -6.57 -13.73 11.88
CA ALA A 42 -7.57 -14.78 12.08
C ALA A 42 -7.29 -16.01 11.21
N LEU A 43 -6.95 -15.81 9.93
CA LEU A 43 -6.69 -16.88 8.96
C LEU A 43 -5.35 -17.60 9.19
N LEU A 44 -4.39 -16.93 9.86
CA LEU A 44 -3.09 -17.54 10.19
C LEU A 44 -3.19 -18.59 11.28
N LYS A 45 -4.12 -18.47 12.22
CA LYS A 45 -4.26 -19.38 13.35
C LYS A 45 -4.50 -20.82 12.86
N GLY A 46 -3.58 -21.71 13.20
CA GLY A 46 -3.64 -23.13 12.79
C GLY A 46 -3.32 -23.40 11.32
N SER A 47 -2.89 -22.39 10.56
CA SER A 47 -2.46 -22.59 9.17
C SER A 47 -1.00 -23.05 9.10
N ALA A 48 -0.59 -23.58 7.94
CA ALA A 48 0.81 -23.93 7.65
C ALA A 48 1.76 -22.71 7.64
N PHE A 49 1.20 -21.50 7.64
CA PHE A 49 1.92 -20.22 7.59
C PHE A 49 2.04 -19.54 8.96
N GLU A 50 1.56 -20.19 10.01
CA GLU A 50 1.64 -19.64 11.36
C GLU A 50 3.11 -19.42 11.77
N GLY A 51 3.45 -18.20 12.17
CA GLY A 51 4.83 -17.81 12.53
C GLY A 51 5.73 -17.42 11.35
N LYS A 52 5.23 -17.46 10.13
CA LYS A 52 5.96 -17.00 8.94
C LYS A 52 5.96 -15.48 8.80
N SER A 53 6.95 -14.95 8.08
CA SER A 53 6.99 -13.55 7.71
C SER A 53 5.89 -13.18 6.71
N LEU A 54 5.57 -11.89 6.59
CA LEU A 54 4.54 -11.42 5.65
C LEU A 54 4.91 -11.80 4.20
N GLU A 55 6.18 -11.68 3.85
CA GLU A 55 6.69 -12.02 2.53
C GLU A 55 6.58 -13.52 2.24
N GLU A 56 6.91 -14.38 3.21
CA GLU A 56 6.74 -15.84 3.06
C GLU A 56 5.27 -16.22 2.85
N ILE A 57 4.35 -15.55 3.55
CA ILE A 57 2.91 -15.77 3.39
C ILE A 57 2.47 -15.34 1.99
N ILE A 58 2.86 -14.15 1.55
CA ILE A 58 2.51 -13.63 0.21
C ILE A 58 3.04 -14.54 -0.90
N CYS A 59 4.26 -15.06 -0.74
CA CYS A 59 4.88 -15.91 -1.75
C CYS A 59 4.33 -17.33 -1.78
N GLY A 60 3.75 -17.84 -0.70
CA GLY A 60 3.39 -19.25 -0.58
C GLY A 60 1.90 -19.53 -0.35
N ALA A 61 1.12 -18.56 0.13
CA ALA A 61 -0.30 -18.74 0.40
C ALA A 61 -1.17 -18.47 -0.83
N GLU A 62 -2.40 -18.95 -0.77
CA GLU A 62 -3.42 -18.75 -1.78
C GLU A 62 -4.74 -18.24 -1.14
N GLY A 63 -5.69 -17.83 -1.97
CA GLY A 63 -7.04 -17.45 -1.55
C GLY A 63 -7.07 -16.30 -0.54
N GLY A 64 -7.91 -16.44 0.49
CA GLY A 64 -8.13 -15.39 1.48
C GLY A 64 -6.90 -15.01 2.27
N LEU A 65 -6.05 -15.98 2.61
CA LEU A 65 -4.81 -15.74 3.35
C LEU A 65 -3.83 -14.89 2.51
N PHE A 66 -3.62 -15.27 1.25
CA PHE A 66 -2.82 -14.46 0.31
C PHE A 66 -3.40 -13.05 0.16
N ASN A 67 -4.72 -12.94 -0.11
CA ASN A 67 -5.36 -11.65 -0.36
C ASN A 67 -5.19 -10.68 0.81
N ASN A 68 -5.42 -11.13 2.05
CA ASN A 68 -5.29 -10.27 3.23
C ASN A 68 -3.82 -9.92 3.53
N ALA A 69 -2.89 -10.85 3.34
CA ALA A 69 -1.47 -10.60 3.49
C ALA A 69 -0.95 -9.59 2.45
N ALA A 70 -1.28 -9.79 1.18
CA ALA A 70 -0.88 -8.89 0.10
C ALA A 70 -1.49 -7.49 0.26
N GLN A 71 -2.75 -7.38 0.68
CA GLN A 71 -3.38 -6.08 0.94
C GLN A 71 -2.82 -5.39 2.17
N HIS A 72 -2.46 -6.12 3.22
CA HIS A 72 -1.74 -5.54 4.35
C HIS A 72 -0.39 -4.96 3.91
N PHE A 73 0.37 -5.70 3.09
CA PHE A 73 1.63 -5.21 2.52
C PHE A 73 1.44 -3.96 1.66
N ASN A 74 0.49 -4.00 0.72
CA ASN A 74 0.20 -2.88 -0.19
C ASN A 74 -0.19 -1.61 0.57
N HIS A 75 -1.05 -1.71 1.57
CA HIS A 75 -1.48 -0.57 2.37
C HIS A 75 -0.36 -0.03 3.24
N SER A 76 0.46 -0.90 3.83
CA SER A 76 1.64 -0.49 4.61
C SER A 76 2.63 0.30 3.76
N PHE A 77 2.85 -0.13 2.51
CA PHE A 77 3.68 0.59 1.55
C PHE A 77 3.02 1.92 1.12
N PHE A 78 1.71 1.92 0.84
CA PHE A 78 0.96 3.10 0.42
C PHE A 78 1.09 4.26 1.41
N TRP A 79 0.95 4.01 2.71
CA TRP A 79 1.08 5.06 3.73
C TRP A 79 2.46 5.72 3.71
N LYS A 80 3.51 4.98 3.37
CA LYS A 80 4.88 5.51 3.24
C LYS A 80 5.11 6.33 1.96
N CYS A 81 4.22 6.22 0.98
CA CYS A 81 4.25 7.03 -0.23
C CYS A 81 3.63 8.41 -0.05
N LEU A 82 2.96 8.67 1.09
CA LEU A 82 2.25 9.90 1.38
C LEU A 82 3.02 10.75 2.39
N THR A 83 3.06 12.05 2.16
CA THR A 83 3.66 13.02 3.07
C THR A 83 2.96 14.36 2.99
N PRO A 84 2.83 15.10 4.11
CA PRO A 84 2.40 16.50 4.06
C PRO A 84 3.31 17.33 3.15
N ASN A 85 2.72 18.20 2.34
CA ASN A 85 3.45 19.03 1.39
C ASN A 85 4.32 18.26 0.38
N GLY A 86 3.95 17.02 0.10
CA GLY A 86 4.61 16.19 -0.89
C GLY A 86 4.23 16.52 -2.33
N GLY A 87 4.70 15.71 -3.25
CA GLY A 87 4.46 15.86 -4.67
C GLY A 87 5.63 16.51 -5.41
N GLY A 88 5.36 16.99 -6.61
CA GLY A 88 6.37 17.52 -7.51
C GLY A 88 6.88 16.50 -8.52
N ARG A 89 7.84 16.91 -9.34
CA ARG A 89 8.50 16.03 -10.31
C ARG A 89 9.68 15.32 -9.66
N PRO A 90 9.96 14.07 -10.05
CA PRO A 90 11.21 13.42 -9.65
C PRO A 90 12.41 14.13 -10.25
N GLU A 91 13.54 14.00 -9.61
CA GLU A 91 14.81 14.62 -10.02
C GLU A 91 15.94 13.57 -10.09
N GLY A 92 17.08 13.97 -10.63
CA GLY A 92 18.30 13.18 -10.62
C GLY A 92 18.15 11.80 -11.29
N ALA A 93 18.69 10.78 -10.66
CA ALA A 93 18.75 9.43 -11.21
C ALA A 93 17.37 8.81 -11.47
N LEU A 94 16.37 9.13 -10.64
CA LEU A 94 15.00 8.64 -10.84
C LEU A 94 14.38 9.24 -12.09
N LEU A 95 14.50 10.55 -12.30
CA LEU A 95 14.01 11.20 -13.51
C LEU A 95 14.69 10.62 -14.76
N ALA A 96 16.02 10.46 -14.73
CA ALA A 96 16.77 9.88 -15.85
C ALA A 96 16.30 8.45 -16.19
N ALA A 97 16.03 7.62 -15.19
CA ALA A 97 15.50 6.28 -15.39
C ALA A 97 14.09 6.29 -16.01
N ILE A 98 13.22 7.21 -15.56
CA ILE A 98 11.88 7.42 -16.11
C ILE A 98 11.98 7.84 -17.59
N GLU A 99 12.79 8.84 -17.89
CA GLU A 99 12.96 9.35 -19.26
C GLU A 99 13.54 8.30 -20.20
N LYS A 100 14.50 7.50 -19.71
CA LYS A 100 15.06 6.38 -20.47
C LYS A 100 13.99 5.35 -20.85
N THR A 101 13.03 5.10 -19.98
CA THR A 101 12.01 4.04 -20.19
C THR A 101 10.80 4.55 -20.96
N TRP A 102 10.30 5.76 -20.64
CA TRP A 102 9.07 6.31 -21.20
C TRP A 102 9.25 7.53 -22.13
N GLY A 103 10.46 8.04 -22.26
CA GLY A 103 10.79 9.21 -23.08
C GLY A 103 10.63 10.55 -22.35
N SER A 104 9.68 10.65 -21.41
CA SER A 104 9.49 11.84 -20.57
C SER A 104 8.74 11.48 -19.29
N PHE A 105 8.79 12.36 -18.29
CA PHE A 105 7.98 12.22 -17.09
C PHE A 105 6.47 12.28 -17.40
N ASP A 106 6.05 13.15 -18.31
CA ASP A 106 4.64 13.26 -18.67
C ASP A 106 4.13 12.00 -19.38
N ALA A 107 4.95 11.35 -20.20
CA ALA A 107 4.63 10.05 -20.81
C ALA A 107 4.52 8.95 -19.75
N PHE A 108 5.39 8.95 -18.75
CA PHE A 108 5.29 8.05 -17.59
C PHE A 108 3.97 8.26 -16.83
N VAL A 109 3.62 9.52 -16.51
CA VAL A 109 2.37 9.85 -15.81
C VAL A 109 1.15 9.35 -16.58
N ALA A 110 1.12 9.56 -17.91
CA ALA A 110 0.04 9.07 -18.75
C ALA A 110 -0.07 7.53 -18.73
N ALA A 111 1.06 6.82 -18.87
CA ALA A 111 1.10 5.36 -18.85
C ALA A 111 0.70 4.80 -17.48
N PHE A 112 1.22 5.36 -16.40
CA PHE A 112 0.90 4.97 -15.03
C PHE A 112 -0.59 5.19 -14.72
N SER A 113 -1.12 6.38 -15.02
CA SER A 113 -2.52 6.71 -14.78
C SER A 113 -3.47 5.80 -15.56
N LYS A 114 -3.14 5.50 -16.82
CA LYS A 114 -3.91 4.55 -17.64
C LYS A 114 -3.90 3.15 -17.05
N SER A 115 -2.75 2.67 -16.61
CA SER A 115 -2.62 1.35 -15.98
C SER A 115 -3.41 1.27 -14.67
N ALA A 116 -3.25 2.27 -13.81
CA ALA A 116 -3.95 2.32 -12.52
C ALA A 116 -5.47 2.39 -12.68
N ALA A 117 -5.96 3.26 -13.56
CA ALA A 117 -7.40 3.40 -13.81
C ALA A 117 -8.02 2.17 -14.46
N GLY A 118 -7.25 1.44 -15.27
CA GLY A 118 -7.70 0.23 -15.96
C GLY A 118 -7.59 -1.04 -15.12
N ASN A 119 -6.99 -0.99 -13.92
CA ASN A 119 -6.81 -2.17 -13.09
C ASN A 119 -8.08 -2.49 -12.31
N PHE A 120 -8.65 -3.66 -12.59
CA PHE A 120 -9.84 -4.14 -11.89
C PHE A 120 -9.50 -4.50 -10.43
N GLY A 121 -10.28 -3.98 -9.48
CA GLY A 121 -10.12 -4.27 -8.05
C GLY A 121 -8.98 -3.52 -7.36
N SER A 122 -8.52 -2.45 -7.95
CA SER A 122 -7.49 -1.57 -7.34
C SER A 122 -8.01 -0.84 -6.12
#